data_df57ad9c149396c6256040ee0a9ba24e
#
_entry.id   df57ad9c149396c6256040ee0a9ba24e
#
_cell.length_a   1.000
_cell.length_b   1.000
_cell.length_c   1.000
_cell.angle_alpha   90.00
_cell.angle_beta   90.00
_cell.angle_gamma   90.00
#
_symmetry.space_group_name_H-M   'P 1'
#
loop_
_entity.id
_entity.type
_entity.pdbx_description
1 polymer ?
#
loop_
_entity_poly.entity_id
_entity_poly.type
_entity_poly.pdbx_seq_one_letter_code
_entity_poly.pdbx_strand_id
1 'polypeptide(L)'
;VLIPAFAGVTWVRKKKDYTLGECFLAGIMFMFALAELLILPAIYRKMSLHFVTVIFAVIMSVFALYGLWKLNIDREMHIVRIKRELPQVSAWMWIAVAAIFIQIFIAAVYAHMDADDSFYVATATTSVQTDSVFQYNPYSGAEYRILPKRYVLSPCPVLLAIFSRLSG
;
A
#
# COMPACT_ATOMS: atom_id res chain seq x y z
N VAL A 1 -0.80 5.57 -5.68
CA VAL A 1 -1.95 6.27 -5.07
C VAL A 1 -3.25 6.00 -5.82
N LEU A 2 -3.26 6.08 -7.16
CA LEU A 2 -4.50 5.92 -7.95
C LEU A 2 -5.02 4.47 -7.98
N ILE A 3 -4.13 3.47 -8.11
CA ILE A 3 -4.52 2.06 -8.19
C ILE A 3 -5.33 1.60 -6.96
N PRO A 4 -4.88 1.83 -5.71
CA PRO A 4 -5.68 1.52 -4.54
C PRO A 4 -7.02 2.26 -4.50
N ALA A 5 -7.04 3.55 -4.88
CA ALA A 5 -8.28 4.33 -4.92
C ALA A 5 -9.32 3.70 -5.85
N PHE A 6 -8.94 3.32 -7.06
CA PHE A 6 -9.85 2.66 -8.00
C PHE A 6 -10.26 1.26 -7.52
N ALA A 7 -9.34 0.49 -6.95
CA ALA A 7 -9.67 -0.81 -6.36
C ALA A 7 -10.71 -0.67 -5.24
N GLY A 8 -10.62 0.38 -4.40
CA GLY A 8 -11.58 0.65 -3.33
C GLY A 8 -13.01 0.85 -3.79
N VAL A 9 -13.21 1.40 -4.99
CA VAL A 9 -14.56 1.57 -5.58
C VAL A 9 -15.31 0.25 -5.73
N THR A 10 -14.61 -0.87 -5.87
CA THR A 10 -15.23 -2.19 -6.04
C THR A 10 -16.05 -2.60 -4.81
N TRP A 11 -15.63 -2.17 -3.63
CA TRP A 11 -16.21 -2.52 -2.34
C TRP A 11 -17.40 -1.64 -1.94
N VAL A 12 -17.62 -0.56 -2.69
CA VAL A 12 -18.71 0.38 -2.42
C VAL A 12 -20.03 -0.16 -2.97
N ARG A 13 -21.03 -0.33 -2.11
CA ARG A 13 -22.39 -0.75 -2.51
C ARG A 13 -23.17 0.44 -3.08
N LYS A 14 -23.90 0.22 -4.20
CA LYS A 14 -24.74 1.24 -4.87
C LYS A 14 -25.74 1.97 -3.95
N LYS A 15 -26.19 1.35 -2.87
CA LYS A 15 -27.27 1.85 -1.99
C LYS A 15 -26.78 2.68 -0.79
N LYS A 16 -25.48 2.81 -0.55
CA LYS A 16 -24.96 3.58 0.59
C LYS A 16 -24.28 4.85 0.09
N ASP A 17 -24.50 5.95 0.79
CA ASP A 17 -23.78 7.21 0.59
C ASP A 17 -22.35 7.12 1.16
N TYR A 18 -21.46 6.46 0.42
CA TYR A 18 -20.04 6.47 0.74
C TYR A 18 -19.37 7.71 0.16
N THR A 19 -18.44 8.27 0.92
CA THR A 19 -17.59 9.36 0.47
C THR A 19 -16.44 8.85 -0.40
N LEU A 20 -15.83 9.73 -1.18
CA LEU A 20 -14.61 9.41 -1.93
C LEU A 20 -13.46 8.99 -1.00
N GLY A 21 -13.39 9.61 0.19
CA GLY A 21 -12.42 9.27 1.21
C GLY A 21 -12.57 7.84 1.71
N GLU A 22 -13.81 7.37 1.92
CA GLU A 22 -14.07 5.98 2.31
C GLU A 22 -13.68 4.99 1.22
N CYS A 23 -13.91 5.32 -0.06
CA CYS A 23 -13.45 4.48 -1.18
C CYS A 23 -11.92 4.39 -1.21
N PHE A 24 -11.24 5.50 -1.00
CA PHE A 24 -9.78 5.53 -0.97
C PHE A 24 -9.22 4.72 0.20
N LEU A 25 -9.79 4.91 1.40
CA LEU A 25 -9.41 4.16 2.59
C LEU A 25 -9.63 2.65 2.40
N ALA A 26 -10.80 2.26 1.88
CA ALA A 26 -11.09 0.85 1.58
C ALA A 26 -10.06 0.25 0.60
N GLY A 27 -9.63 1.01 -0.39
CA GLY A 27 -8.59 0.58 -1.35
C GLY A 27 -7.23 0.40 -0.72
N ILE A 28 -6.83 1.30 0.18
CA ILE A 28 -5.58 1.17 0.94
C ILE A 28 -5.64 -0.05 1.86
N MET A 29 -6.73 -0.24 2.61
CA MET A 29 -6.92 -1.40 3.47
C MET A 29 -6.89 -2.70 2.68
N PHE A 30 -7.51 -2.73 1.50
CA PHE A 30 -7.44 -3.87 0.59
C PHE A 30 -6.00 -4.15 0.12
N MET A 31 -5.25 -3.12 -0.24
CA MET A 31 -3.85 -3.24 -0.65
C MET A 31 -2.98 -3.87 0.45
N PHE A 32 -3.11 -3.42 1.70
CA PHE A 32 -2.39 -3.99 2.83
C PHE A 32 -2.82 -5.43 3.12
N ALA A 33 -4.12 -5.71 3.11
CA ALA A 33 -4.64 -7.06 3.31
C ALA A 33 -4.16 -8.03 2.23
N LEU A 34 -4.14 -7.60 0.98
CA LEU A 34 -3.63 -8.40 -0.13
C LEU A 34 -2.12 -8.65 0.01
N ALA A 35 -1.36 -7.62 0.39
CA ALA A 35 0.07 -7.76 0.65
C ALA A 35 0.32 -8.82 1.73
N GLU A 36 -0.38 -8.77 2.86
CA GLU A 36 -0.27 -9.74 3.95
C GLU A 36 -0.59 -11.17 3.48
N LEU A 37 -1.70 -11.33 2.75
CA LEU A 37 -2.12 -12.63 2.21
C LEU A 37 -1.11 -13.25 1.24
N LEU A 38 -0.36 -12.43 0.49
CA LEU A 38 0.65 -12.90 -0.46
C LEU A 38 2.00 -13.10 0.21
N ILE A 39 2.41 -12.20 1.09
CA ILE A 39 3.74 -12.20 1.70
C ILE A 39 3.88 -13.36 2.70
N LEU A 40 2.87 -13.63 3.52
CA LEU A 40 2.91 -14.72 4.49
C LEU A 40 3.25 -16.08 3.85
N PRO A 41 2.50 -16.60 2.86
CA PRO A 41 2.84 -17.87 2.23
C PRO A 41 4.16 -17.80 1.44
N ALA A 42 4.52 -16.63 0.90
CA ALA A 42 5.77 -16.44 0.18
C ALA A 42 6.99 -16.60 1.09
N ILE A 43 6.94 -16.10 2.32
CA ILE A 43 7.98 -16.27 3.32
C ILE A 43 8.18 -17.77 3.62
N TYR A 44 7.09 -18.47 3.94
CA TYR A 44 7.16 -19.90 4.28
C TYR A 44 7.64 -20.79 3.14
N ARG A 45 7.31 -20.45 1.90
CA ARG A 45 7.69 -21.20 0.70
C ARG A 45 8.98 -20.71 0.07
N LYS A 46 9.67 -19.76 0.68
CA LYS A 46 10.90 -19.15 0.15
C LYS A 46 10.74 -18.69 -1.31
N MET A 47 9.61 -18.03 -1.62
CA MET A 47 9.31 -17.58 -2.98
C MET A 47 10.16 -16.37 -3.35
N SER A 48 10.40 -16.16 -4.67
CA SER A 48 11.09 -14.97 -5.15
C SER A 48 10.24 -13.72 -4.98
N LEU A 49 10.89 -12.59 -4.71
CA LEU A 49 10.23 -11.29 -4.65
C LEU A 49 9.58 -10.94 -5.98
N HIS A 50 10.23 -11.29 -7.12
CA HIS A 50 9.67 -11.06 -8.44
C HIS A 50 8.30 -11.71 -8.61
N PHE A 51 8.18 -12.98 -8.26
CA PHE A 51 6.92 -13.71 -8.37
C PHE A 51 5.80 -13.06 -7.52
N VAL A 52 6.11 -12.71 -6.28
CA VAL A 52 5.16 -12.02 -5.38
C VAL A 52 4.75 -10.66 -5.95
N THR A 53 5.72 -9.90 -6.48
CA THR A 53 5.48 -8.59 -7.10
C THR A 53 4.54 -8.70 -8.30
N VAL A 54 4.76 -9.67 -9.18
CA VAL A 54 3.91 -9.89 -10.36
C VAL A 54 2.48 -10.24 -9.94
N ILE A 55 2.31 -11.20 -9.03
CA ILE A 55 0.97 -11.58 -8.55
C ILE A 55 0.27 -10.38 -7.90
N PHE A 56 0.96 -9.64 -7.02
CA PHE A 56 0.43 -8.46 -6.38
C PHE A 56 -0.01 -7.41 -7.41
N ALA A 57 0.85 -7.10 -8.39
CA ALA A 57 0.56 -6.12 -9.43
C ALA A 57 -0.62 -6.54 -10.31
N VAL A 58 -0.70 -7.82 -10.70
CA VAL A 58 -1.81 -8.36 -11.50
C VAL A 58 -3.13 -8.25 -10.74
N ILE A 59 -3.18 -8.71 -9.49
CA ILE A 59 -4.42 -8.66 -8.70
C ILE A 59 -4.85 -7.20 -8.48
N MET A 60 -3.93 -6.31 -8.07
CA MET A 60 -4.24 -4.89 -7.88
C MET A 60 -4.72 -4.23 -9.18
N SER A 61 -4.12 -4.56 -10.32
CA SER A 61 -4.52 -4.04 -11.63
C SER A 61 -5.91 -4.52 -12.02
N VAL A 62 -6.23 -5.79 -11.83
CA VAL A 62 -7.57 -6.35 -12.11
C VAL A 62 -8.63 -5.63 -11.28
N PHE A 63 -8.41 -5.45 -9.98
CA PHE A 63 -9.35 -4.72 -9.13
C PHE A 63 -9.46 -3.25 -9.50
N ALA A 64 -8.36 -2.59 -9.88
CA ALA A 64 -8.37 -1.20 -10.33
C ALA A 64 -9.14 -1.03 -11.65
N LEU A 65 -8.92 -1.93 -12.62
CA LEU A 65 -9.65 -1.93 -13.89
C LEU A 65 -11.15 -2.20 -13.68
N TYR A 66 -11.49 -3.14 -12.80
CA TYR A 66 -12.88 -3.39 -12.45
C TYR A 66 -13.52 -2.17 -11.77
N GLY A 67 -12.79 -1.49 -10.88
CA GLY A 67 -13.23 -0.24 -10.25
C GLY A 67 -13.45 0.88 -11.27
N LEU A 68 -12.53 1.03 -12.23
CA LEU A 68 -12.68 2.00 -13.33
C LEU A 68 -13.89 1.68 -14.22
N TRP A 69 -14.06 0.42 -14.58
CA TRP A 69 -15.22 -0.03 -15.34
C TRP A 69 -16.53 0.28 -14.60
N LYS A 70 -16.59 0.00 -13.30
CA LYS A 70 -17.73 0.33 -12.45
C LYS A 70 -17.99 1.83 -12.36
N LEU A 71 -16.94 2.65 -12.25
CA LEU A 71 -17.05 4.12 -12.29
C LEU A 71 -17.60 4.61 -13.61
N ASN A 72 -17.22 4.00 -14.73
CA ASN A 72 -17.70 4.39 -16.04
C ASN A 72 -19.19 4.07 -16.23
N ILE A 73 -19.65 2.92 -15.75
CA ILE A 73 -21.08 2.54 -15.80
C ILE A 73 -21.94 3.48 -14.93
N ASP A 74 -21.46 3.84 -13.74
CA ASP A 74 -22.19 4.66 -12.77
C ASP A 74 -21.74 6.15 -12.83
N ARG A 75 -21.19 6.60 -13.96
CA ARG A 75 -20.51 7.90 -14.13
C ARG A 75 -21.36 9.09 -13.67
N GLU A 76 -22.63 9.13 -14.07
CA GLU A 76 -23.51 10.24 -13.70
C GLU A 76 -23.73 10.32 -12.19
N MET A 77 -23.92 9.19 -11.53
CA MET A 77 -24.08 9.12 -10.09
C MET A 77 -22.80 9.59 -9.35
N HIS A 78 -21.63 9.22 -9.86
CA HIS A 78 -20.36 9.65 -9.26
C HIS A 78 -20.08 11.14 -9.47
N ILE A 79 -20.44 11.71 -10.63
CA ILE A 79 -20.32 13.16 -10.89
C ILE A 79 -21.21 13.95 -9.94
N VAL A 80 -22.47 13.52 -9.77
CA VAL A 80 -23.42 14.15 -8.82
C VAL A 80 -22.86 14.07 -7.39
N ARG A 81 -22.29 12.95 -7.00
CA ARG A 81 -21.67 12.79 -5.67
C ARG A 81 -20.47 13.72 -5.46
N ILE A 82 -19.54 13.79 -6.42
CA ILE A 82 -18.39 14.71 -6.36
C ILE A 82 -18.85 16.14 -6.22
N LYS A 83 -19.84 16.56 -7.03
CA LYS A 83 -20.40 17.92 -6.96
C LYS A 83 -21.06 18.21 -5.62
N ARG A 84 -21.64 17.20 -4.95
CA ARG A 84 -22.24 17.34 -3.62
C ARG A 84 -21.21 17.40 -2.50
N GLU A 85 -20.11 16.64 -2.61
CA GLU A 85 -19.06 16.57 -1.58
C GLU A 85 -18.12 17.78 -1.63
N LEU A 86 -17.79 18.30 -2.82
CA LEU A 86 -16.90 19.46 -2.98
C LEU A 86 -17.33 20.72 -2.23
N PRO A 87 -18.63 21.11 -2.21
CA PRO A 87 -19.07 22.30 -1.45
C PRO A 87 -19.04 22.11 0.08
N GLN A 88 -18.93 20.89 0.55
CA GLN A 88 -18.90 20.57 1.99
C GLN A 88 -17.48 20.61 2.59
N VAL A 89 -16.51 21.11 1.82
CA VAL A 89 -15.14 21.35 2.28
C VAL A 89 -15.16 22.35 3.45
N SER A 90 -15.07 21.81 4.65
CA SER A 90 -15.08 22.62 5.86
C SER A 90 -13.72 23.23 6.15
N ALA A 91 -13.67 24.32 6.94
CA ALA A 91 -12.41 24.88 7.44
C ALA A 91 -11.54 23.81 8.13
N TRP A 92 -12.15 22.86 8.83
CA TRP A 92 -11.46 21.75 9.49
C TRP A 92 -10.69 20.85 8.52
N MET A 93 -11.20 20.67 7.29
CA MET A 93 -10.48 19.92 6.28
C MET A 93 -9.18 20.62 5.87
N TRP A 94 -9.22 21.94 5.69
CA TRP A 94 -8.03 22.74 5.39
C TRP A 94 -7.01 22.71 6.53
N ILE A 95 -7.48 22.74 7.78
CA ILE A 95 -6.62 22.58 8.96
C ILE A 95 -5.96 21.21 8.95
N ALA A 96 -6.72 20.13 8.68
CA ALA A 96 -6.16 18.79 8.59
C ALA A 96 -5.12 18.65 7.45
N VAL A 97 -5.41 19.20 6.27
CA VAL A 97 -4.46 19.23 5.15
C VAL A 97 -3.19 19.99 5.52
N ALA A 98 -3.32 21.17 6.12
CA ALA A 98 -2.17 21.94 6.60
C ALA A 98 -1.35 21.18 7.65
N ALA A 99 -2.01 20.51 8.60
CA ALA A 99 -1.34 19.69 9.60
C ALA A 99 -0.56 18.52 8.96
N ILE A 100 -1.12 17.85 7.94
CA ILE A 100 -0.42 16.79 7.20
C ILE A 100 0.82 17.35 6.50
N PHE A 101 0.73 18.49 5.83
CA PHE A 101 1.88 19.12 5.18
C PHE A 101 2.96 19.52 6.19
N ILE A 102 2.57 20.06 7.35
CA ILE A 102 3.50 20.38 8.44
C ILE A 102 4.18 19.11 8.95
N GLN A 103 3.45 18.00 9.13
CA GLN A 103 4.03 16.72 9.55
C GLN A 103 5.03 16.18 8.52
N ILE A 104 4.69 16.23 7.22
CA ILE A 104 5.59 15.81 6.15
C ILE A 104 6.85 16.69 6.14
N PHE A 105 6.71 17.99 6.29
CA PHE A 105 7.82 18.92 6.36
C PHE A 105 8.72 18.65 7.58
N ILE A 106 8.14 18.48 8.76
CA ILE A 106 8.87 18.14 9.98
C ILE A 106 9.61 16.79 9.79
N ALA A 107 8.94 15.77 9.27
CA ALA A 107 9.56 14.48 9.00
C ALA A 107 10.73 14.58 8.00
N ALA A 108 10.61 15.43 6.99
CA ALA A 108 11.68 15.63 6.01
C ALA A 108 12.89 16.38 6.59
N VAL A 109 12.66 17.37 7.47
CA VAL A 109 13.72 18.20 8.05
C VAL A 109 14.37 17.52 9.26
N TYR A 110 13.58 16.83 10.08
CA TYR A 110 14.03 16.16 11.30
C TYR A 110 14.10 14.64 11.13
N ALA A 111 14.40 14.15 9.92
CA ALA A 111 14.59 12.73 9.68
C ALA A 111 15.78 12.24 10.53
N HIS A 112 15.51 11.76 11.72
CA HIS A 112 16.45 10.97 12.50
C HIS A 112 16.48 9.57 11.90
N MET A 113 17.69 9.09 11.57
CA MET A 113 17.88 7.67 11.25
C MET A 113 17.68 6.87 12.53
N ASP A 114 16.45 6.47 12.79
CA ASP A 114 16.16 5.54 13.86
C ASP A 114 16.59 4.11 13.44
N ALA A 115 16.96 3.30 14.41
CA ALA A 115 17.40 1.92 14.17
C ALA A 115 16.31 1.08 13.45
N ASP A 116 15.05 1.39 13.72
CA ASP A 116 13.92 0.71 13.06
C ASP A 116 13.79 1.11 11.59
N ASP A 117 13.97 2.38 11.23
CA ASP A 117 13.94 2.84 9.84
C ASP A 117 15.05 2.18 9.02
N SER A 118 16.25 2.04 9.60
CA SER A 118 17.37 1.36 8.96
C SER A 118 17.05 -0.11 8.68
N PHE A 119 16.33 -0.78 9.58
CA PHE A 119 15.89 -2.16 9.38
C PHE A 119 14.91 -2.29 8.22
N TYR A 120 13.90 -1.41 8.11
CA TYR A 120 12.93 -1.44 7.02
C TYR A 120 13.59 -1.21 5.67
N VAL A 121 14.45 -0.20 5.56
CA VAL A 121 15.18 0.11 4.33
C VAL A 121 16.15 -1.02 3.96
N ALA A 122 16.95 -1.50 4.92
CA ALA A 122 17.90 -2.58 4.67
C ALA A 122 17.18 -3.86 4.23
N THR A 123 16.05 -4.21 4.86
CA THR A 123 15.26 -5.39 4.47
C THR A 123 14.67 -5.25 3.08
N ALA A 124 14.12 -4.08 2.74
CA ALA A 124 13.59 -3.83 1.41
C ALA A 124 14.70 -3.94 0.35
N THR A 125 15.85 -3.29 0.58
CA THR A 125 17.01 -3.32 -0.33
C THR A 125 17.55 -4.75 -0.50
N THR A 126 17.74 -5.48 0.59
CA THR A 126 18.20 -6.88 0.53
C THR A 126 17.22 -7.75 -0.25
N SER A 127 15.91 -7.58 -0.01
CA SER A 127 14.88 -8.33 -0.74
C SER A 127 14.91 -8.06 -2.24
N VAL A 128 15.14 -6.81 -2.66
CA VAL A 128 15.28 -6.44 -4.08
C VAL A 128 16.55 -7.03 -4.68
N GLN A 129 17.69 -6.91 -3.99
CA GLN A 129 18.98 -7.39 -4.49
C GLN A 129 19.08 -8.92 -4.57
N THR A 130 18.50 -9.63 -3.62
CA THR A 130 18.56 -11.10 -3.56
C THR A 130 17.37 -11.78 -4.23
N ASP A 131 16.41 -11.02 -4.72
CA ASP A 131 15.12 -11.51 -5.25
C ASP A 131 14.42 -12.46 -4.27
N SER A 132 14.45 -12.15 -2.99
CA SER A 132 13.92 -13.03 -1.94
C SER A 132 13.04 -12.28 -0.95
N VAL A 133 12.19 -13.02 -0.22
CA VAL A 133 11.29 -12.47 0.79
C VAL A 133 11.74 -12.95 2.17
N PHE A 134 12.37 -12.07 2.97
CA PHE A 134 12.86 -12.36 4.33
C PHE A 134 13.77 -13.59 4.47
N GLN A 135 14.52 -13.96 3.44
CA GLN A 135 15.41 -15.11 3.50
C GLN A 135 16.78 -14.76 4.07
N TYR A 136 17.20 -13.54 3.93
CA TYR A 136 18.52 -13.07 4.33
C TYR A 136 18.44 -12.01 5.41
N ASN A 137 19.41 -12.04 6.32
CA ASN A 137 19.58 -10.99 7.32
C ASN A 137 20.04 -9.71 6.63
N PRO A 138 19.32 -8.58 6.78
CA PRO A 138 19.61 -7.35 6.05
C PRO A 138 20.95 -6.70 6.44
N TYR A 139 21.48 -7.03 7.61
CA TYR A 139 22.76 -6.46 8.08
C TYR A 139 23.97 -7.32 7.81
N SER A 140 23.82 -8.65 7.86
CA SER A 140 24.93 -9.58 7.69
C SER A 140 24.96 -10.27 6.33
N GLY A 141 23.86 -10.22 5.57
CA GLY A 141 23.70 -10.98 4.33
C GLY A 141 23.59 -12.49 4.52
N ALA A 142 23.62 -12.98 5.75
CA ALA A 142 23.53 -14.41 6.04
C ALA A 142 22.09 -14.92 5.86
N GLU A 143 21.93 -16.12 5.31
CA GLU A 143 20.62 -16.76 5.21
C GLU A 143 20.07 -17.09 6.61
N TYR A 144 18.81 -16.79 6.84
CA TYR A 144 18.12 -17.16 8.05
C TYR A 144 17.88 -18.69 8.09
N ARG A 145 18.45 -19.37 9.07
CA ARG A 145 18.10 -20.77 9.36
C ARG A 145 16.69 -20.89 9.93
N ILE A 146 16.34 -19.97 10.82
CA ILE A 146 15.01 -19.85 11.44
C ILE A 146 14.63 -18.38 11.37
N LEU A 147 13.52 -18.08 10.71
CA LEU A 147 13.01 -16.72 10.62
C LEU A 147 12.47 -16.26 11.99
N PRO A 148 12.93 -15.13 12.51
CA PRO A 148 12.37 -14.57 13.74
C PRO A 148 10.88 -14.29 13.59
N LYS A 149 10.05 -14.80 14.51
CA LYS A 149 8.58 -14.72 14.45
C LYS A 149 8.05 -13.30 14.25
N ARG A 150 8.73 -12.29 14.81
CA ARG A 150 8.34 -10.87 14.68
C ARG A 150 8.33 -10.37 13.23
N TYR A 151 9.17 -10.93 12.36
CA TYR A 151 9.27 -10.50 10.95
C TYR A 151 8.18 -11.09 10.08
N VAL A 152 7.63 -12.24 10.48
CA VAL A 152 6.54 -12.90 9.75
C VAL A 152 5.27 -12.03 9.72
N LEU A 153 5.05 -11.25 10.78
CA LEU A 153 3.87 -10.38 10.91
C LEU A 153 4.14 -8.93 10.48
N SER A 154 5.25 -8.67 9.80
CA SER A 154 5.61 -7.32 9.35
C SER A 154 5.76 -7.27 7.83
N PRO A 155 4.66 -7.12 7.07
CA PRO A 155 4.69 -7.08 5.60
C PRO A 155 5.27 -5.77 5.05
N CYS A 156 5.33 -4.70 5.85
CA CYS A 156 5.73 -3.38 5.40
C CYS A 156 7.07 -3.33 4.67
N PRO A 157 8.19 -3.94 5.15
CA PRO A 157 9.46 -3.90 4.43
C PRO A 157 9.38 -4.58 3.06
N VAL A 158 8.63 -5.68 2.96
CA VAL A 158 8.45 -6.40 1.70
C VAL A 158 7.54 -5.61 0.75
N LEU A 159 6.52 -4.93 1.28
CA LEU A 159 5.68 -4.05 0.48
C LEU A 159 6.48 -2.88 -0.10
N LEU A 160 7.42 -2.31 0.68
CA LEU A 160 8.37 -1.31 0.18
C LEU A 160 9.27 -1.89 -0.92
N ALA A 161 9.75 -3.12 -0.77
CA ALA A 161 10.52 -3.81 -1.81
C ALA A 161 9.70 -4.03 -3.09
N ILE A 162 8.43 -4.41 -2.97
CA ILE A 162 7.49 -4.54 -4.11
C ILE A 162 7.33 -3.18 -4.81
N PHE A 163 7.12 -2.09 -4.07
CA PHE A 163 7.00 -0.76 -4.65
C PHE A 163 8.29 -0.30 -5.32
N SER A 164 9.44 -0.52 -4.68
CA SER A 164 10.73 -0.21 -5.28
C SER A 164 10.92 -0.94 -6.61
N ARG A 165 10.57 -2.23 -6.67
CA ARG A 165 10.69 -3.02 -7.89
C ARG A 165 9.70 -2.61 -8.99
N LEU A 166 8.53 -2.09 -8.65
CA LEU A 166 7.55 -1.59 -9.61
C LEU A 166 7.88 -0.20 -10.15
N SER A 167 8.66 0.57 -9.41
CA SER A 167 9.06 1.93 -9.80
C SER A 167 10.35 2.00 -10.64
N GLY A 168 11.14 0.94 -10.67
CA GLY A 168 12.43 0.83 -11.38
C GLY A 168 13.58 1.10 -10.45
#